data_31915956861b7031e44fedbfac115e17
#
_entry.id   31915956861b7031e44fedbfac115e17
#
_cell.length_a   1.000
_cell.length_b   1.000
_cell.length_c   1.000
_cell.angle_alpha   90.00
_cell.angle_beta   90.00
_cell.angle_gamma   90.00
#
_symmetry.space_group_name_H-M   'P 1'
#
loop_
_entity.id
_entity.type
_entity.pdbx_description
1 polymer ?
#
loop_
_entity_poly.entity_id
_entity_poly.type
_entity_poly.pdbx_seq_one_letter_code
_entity_poly.pdbx_strand_id
1 'polypeptide(L)'
;SENYAEPPCILYCDIDSISTNLSFCDSSDYTYDITGMLIFEDAPPVGQLIVRNTCSEDSIVYNAPFESPFNYQIQDIYGDGDVNCSVYAYFTDADSCYIYSNPFTERRCIPSCEINEFSFKFDSCGNNDLFYSGEISFNYPPGFGKLIIEDCHGVKDVFEYPFNSPIEYNLDSIPADGENCKLRAYFTEDLS
;
A
#
# COMPACT_ATOMS: atom_id res chain seq x y z
N SER A 1 -55.38 -38.17 12.94
CA SER A 1 -54.53 -37.44 12.04
C SER A 1 -53.56 -36.63 12.86
N GLU A 2 -52.30 -36.99 12.82
CA GLU A 2 -51.22 -36.22 13.44
C GLU A 2 -50.96 -34.98 12.60
N ASN A 3 -50.97 -33.80 13.27
CA ASN A 3 -50.59 -32.55 12.60
C ASN A 3 -49.07 -32.58 12.40
N TYR A 4 -48.63 -32.71 11.15
CA TYR A 4 -47.25 -32.52 10.73
C TYR A 4 -47.00 -31.02 10.50
N ALA A 5 -46.12 -30.44 11.29
CA ALA A 5 -45.59 -29.12 11.02
C ALA A 5 -44.38 -29.28 10.07
N GLU A 6 -44.51 -28.79 8.86
CA GLU A 6 -43.38 -28.75 7.94
C GLU A 6 -42.31 -27.81 8.53
N PRO A 7 -41.05 -28.21 8.58
CA PRO A 7 -39.98 -27.29 8.97
C PRO A 7 -39.91 -26.14 7.95
N PRO A 8 -39.63 -24.93 8.39
CA PRO A 8 -39.47 -23.81 7.46
C PRO A 8 -38.32 -24.13 6.49
N CYS A 9 -38.56 -23.96 5.17
CA CYS A 9 -37.49 -23.97 4.19
C CYS A 9 -36.57 -22.78 4.52
N ILE A 10 -35.40 -23.08 5.07
CA ILE A 10 -34.37 -22.05 5.24
C ILE A 10 -33.71 -21.89 3.87
N LEU A 11 -34.00 -20.80 3.20
CA LEU A 11 -33.27 -20.38 2.02
C LEU A 11 -31.88 -19.98 2.50
N TYR A 12 -30.86 -20.67 1.99
CA TYR A 12 -29.48 -20.34 2.28
C TYR A 12 -29.01 -19.32 1.23
N CYS A 13 -28.61 -18.15 1.70
CA CYS A 13 -27.90 -17.19 0.85
C CYS A 13 -26.63 -17.85 0.29
N ASP A 14 -26.41 -17.69 -1.01
CA ASP A 14 -25.21 -18.13 -1.69
C ASP A 14 -24.72 -17.01 -2.62
N ILE A 15 -23.40 -16.73 -2.57
CA ILE A 15 -22.77 -15.80 -3.50
C ILE A 15 -22.01 -16.63 -4.53
N ASP A 16 -22.55 -16.68 -5.75
CA ASP A 16 -22.05 -17.49 -6.85
C ASP A 16 -20.72 -17.00 -7.39
N SER A 17 -20.59 -15.68 -7.52
CA SER A 17 -19.38 -15.09 -8.10
C SER A 17 -19.17 -13.64 -7.70
N ILE A 18 -17.89 -13.24 -7.74
CA ILE A 18 -17.45 -11.86 -7.60
C ILE A 18 -16.43 -11.55 -8.69
N SER A 19 -16.66 -10.46 -9.43
CA SER A 19 -15.69 -9.90 -10.37
C SER A 19 -15.05 -8.64 -9.79
N THR A 20 -13.80 -8.37 -10.15
CA THR A 20 -13.03 -7.22 -9.63
C THR A 20 -12.26 -6.58 -10.77
N ASN A 21 -12.34 -5.25 -10.87
CA ASN A 21 -11.60 -4.42 -11.80
C ASN A 21 -10.99 -3.24 -11.05
N LEU A 22 -9.72 -2.93 -11.36
CA LEU A 22 -8.99 -1.81 -10.80
C LEU A 22 -8.98 -0.64 -11.79
N SER A 23 -9.34 0.56 -11.36
CA SER A 23 -9.20 1.76 -12.18
C SER A 23 -7.74 2.11 -12.44
N PHE A 24 -7.48 3.14 -13.25
CA PHE A 24 -6.17 3.78 -13.30
C PHE A 24 -5.98 4.64 -12.04
N CYS A 25 -4.70 4.88 -11.68
CA CYS A 25 -4.38 5.77 -10.57
C CYS A 25 -4.82 7.21 -10.87
N ASP A 26 -5.40 7.87 -9.88
CA ASP A 26 -5.49 9.32 -9.85
C ASP A 26 -4.15 9.87 -9.33
N SER A 27 -3.50 10.70 -10.15
CA SER A 27 -2.20 11.27 -9.82
C SER A 27 -2.28 12.45 -8.85
N SER A 28 -3.48 12.95 -8.53
CA SER A 28 -3.67 14.08 -7.62
C SER A 28 -3.61 13.66 -6.15
N ASP A 29 -4.06 12.46 -5.84
CA ASP A 29 -4.16 11.94 -4.47
C ASP A 29 -3.59 10.53 -4.29
N TYR A 30 -3.01 9.96 -5.37
CA TYR A 30 -2.37 8.63 -5.39
C TYR A 30 -3.34 7.48 -5.05
N THR A 31 -4.60 7.64 -5.42
CA THR A 31 -5.65 6.66 -5.19
C THR A 31 -6.09 5.95 -6.47
N TYR A 32 -6.82 4.87 -6.31
CA TYR A 32 -7.52 4.16 -7.36
C TYR A 32 -8.84 3.60 -6.81
N ASP A 33 -9.73 3.21 -7.71
CA ASP A 33 -11.01 2.60 -7.35
C ASP A 33 -10.99 1.09 -7.66
N ILE A 34 -11.67 0.33 -6.83
CA ILE A 34 -12.05 -1.05 -7.12
C ILE A 34 -13.53 -1.08 -7.47
N THR A 35 -13.85 -1.59 -8.65
CA THR A 35 -15.22 -1.81 -9.11
C THR A 35 -15.44 -3.27 -9.41
N GLY A 36 -16.69 -3.73 -9.32
CA GLY A 36 -16.99 -5.10 -9.66
C GLY A 36 -18.47 -5.41 -9.57
N MET A 37 -18.76 -6.70 -9.72
CA MET A 37 -20.12 -7.22 -9.71
C MET A 37 -20.15 -8.49 -8.86
N LEU A 38 -21.19 -8.59 -8.04
CA LEU A 38 -21.57 -9.78 -7.27
C LEU A 38 -22.80 -10.43 -7.93
N ILE A 39 -22.77 -11.75 -8.03
CA ILE A 39 -23.94 -12.55 -8.39
C ILE A 39 -24.25 -13.44 -7.18
N PHE A 40 -25.47 -13.40 -6.73
CA PHE A 40 -25.92 -14.15 -5.56
C PHE A 40 -27.40 -14.56 -5.69
N GLU A 41 -27.78 -15.58 -4.94
CA GLU A 41 -29.15 -16.04 -4.77
C GLU A 41 -29.58 -15.92 -3.31
N ASP A 42 -30.87 -15.79 -3.07
CA ASP A 42 -31.48 -15.79 -1.74
C ASP A 42 -30.82 -14.82 -0.72
N ALA A 43 -30.45 -13.61 -1.16
CA ALA A 43 -29.89 -12.59 -0.27
C ALA A 43 -30.83 -12.30 0.93
N PRO A 44 -30.27 -12.00 2.13
CA PRO A 44 -31.10 -11.67 3.27
C PRO A 44 -31.96 -10.43 2.98
N PRO A 45 -33.26 -10.45 3.40
CA PRO A 45 -34.16 -9.33 3.15
C PRO A 45 -33.85 -8.09 4.01
N VAL A 46 -32.99 -8.23 5.00
CA VAL A 46 -32.55 -7.19 5.95
C VAL A 46 -31.02 -7.29 6.14
N GLY A 47 -30.46 -6.31 6.84
CA GLY A 47 -29.03 -6.27 7.12
C GLY A 47 -28.23 -5.52 6.08
N GLN A 48 -26.95 -5.83 6.01
CA GLN A 48 -25.98 -5.12 5.18
C GLN A 48 -25.16 -6.10 4.34
N LEU A 49 -24.83 -5.66 3.13
CA LEU A 49 -23.76 -6.23 2.30
C LEU A 49 -22.52 -5.37 2.52
N ILE A 50 -21.45 -5.99 3.01
CA ILE A 50 -20.14 -5.34 3.19
C ILE A 50 -19.20 -5.90 2.12
N VAL A 51 -18.56 -4.99 1.40
CA VAL A 51 -17.53 -5.31 0.40
C VAL A 51 -16.25 -4.60 0.81
N ARG A 52 -15.18 -5.36 1.06
CA ARG A 52 -13.92 -4.87 1.64
C ARG A 52 -12.71 -5.31 0.82
N ASN A 53 -11.73 -4.43 0.66
CA ASN A 53 -10.39 -4.78 0.22
C ASN A 53 -9.61 -5.41 1.40
N THR A 54 -8.95 -6.54 1.18
CA THR A 54 -8.24 -7.25 2.26
C THR A 54 -6.87 -6.68 2.60
N CYS A 55 -6.28 -5.85 1.74
CA CYS A 55 -4.99 -5.23 2.00
C CYS A 55 -5.14 -3.90 2.74
N SER A 56 -5.87 -2.95 2.18
CA SER A 56 -6.06 -1.62 2.77
C SER A 56 -7.15 -1.57 3.86
N GLU A 57 -7.98 -2.62 3.98
CA GLU A 57 -9.18 -2.67 4.82
C GLU A 57 -10.29 -1.68 4.43
N ASP A 58 -10.11 -0.93 3.35
CA ASP A 58 -11.16 -0.06 2.82
C ASP A 58 -12.40 -0.86 2.45
N SER A 59 -13.55 -0.32 2.81
CA SER A 59 -14.82 -1.03 2.64
C SER A 59 -15.96 -0.11 2.28
N ILE A 60 -16.94 -0.69 1.60
CA ILE A 60 -18.23 -0.06 1.31
C ILE A 60 -19.35 -0.90 1.89
N VAL A 61 -20.37 -0.24 2.41
CA VAL A 61 -21.51 -0.86 3.07
C VAL A 61 -22.78 -0.49 2.33
N TYR A 62 -23.55 -1.48 1.96
CA TYR A 62 -24.86 -1.32 1.32
C TYR A 62 -25.95 -1.88 2.22
N ASN A 63 -27.10 -1.23 2.25
CA ASN A 63 -28.25 -1.68 3.02
C ASN A 63 -29.27 -2.40 2.13
N ALA A 64 -29.98 -3.35 2.68
CA ALA A 64 -31.09 -4.02 2.00
C ALA A 64 -32.14 -3.01 1.49
N PRO A 65 -32.93 -3.35 0.42
CA PRO A 65 -32.95 -4.63 -0.27
C PRO A 65 -31.84 -4.80 -1.30
N PHE A 66 -31.45 -6.04 -1.58
CA PHE A 66 -30.39 -6.37 -2.52
C PHE A 66 -30.99 -7.05 -3.77
N GLU A 67 -30.49 -6.69 -4.94
CA GLU A 67 -30.86 -7.27 -6.22
C GLU A 67 -29.59 -7.83 -6.92
N SER A 68 -29.67 -9.04 -7.43
CA SER A 68 -28.57 -9.68 -8.18
C SER A 68 -28.86 -9.56 -9.69
N PRO A 69 -27.87 -9.22 -10.52
CA PRO A 69 -26.47 -8.89 -10.20
C PRO A 69 -26.32 -7.54 -9.50
N PHE A 70 -25.39 -7.47 -8.54
CA PHE A 70 -25.14 -6.27 -7.74
C PHE A 70 -23.79 -5.65 -8.08
N ASN A 71 -23.77 -4.37 -8.49
CA ASN A 71 -22.53 -3.66 -8.75
C ASN A 71 -22.03 -2.97 -7.50
N TYR A 72 -20.71 -3.06 -7.24
CA TYR A 72 -20.06 -2.40 -6.13
C TYR A 72 -18.90 -1.51 -6.60
N GLN A 73 -18.55 -0.53 -5.77
CA GLN A 73 -17.39 0.34 -5.96
C GLN A 73 -16.81 0.71 -4.59
N ILE A 74 -15.53 0.44 -4.37
CA ILE A 74 -14.74 0.96 -3.27
C ILE A 74 -13.88 2.07 -3.86
N GLN A 75 -14.00 3.29 -3.32
CA GLN A 75 -13.37 4.49 -3.87
C GLN A 75 -12.15 4.91 -3.04
N ASP A 76 -11.27 5.69 -3.67
CA ASP A 76 -10.18 6.42 -3.04
C ASP A 76 -9.19 5.52 -2.27
N ILE A 77 -8.94 4.31 -2.78
CA ILE A 77 -7.99 3.36 -2.19
C ILE A 77 -6.57 3.85 -2.47
N TYR A 78 -5.78 4.01 -1.42
CA TYR A 78 -4.38 4.41 -1.55
C TYR A 78 -3.55 3.30 -2.18
N GLY A 79 -2.89 3.61 -3.29
CA GLY A 79 -2.19 2.61 -4.11
C GLY A 79 -0.73 2.46 -3.72
N ASP A 80 -0.42 1.54 -2.82
CA ASP A 80 0.95 1.23 -2.37
C ASP A 80 1.58 0.04 -3.11
N GLY A 81 0.78 -0.74 -3.83
CA GLY A 81 1.23 -1.85 -4.65
C GLY A 81 1.29 -3.20 -3.94
N ASP A 82 0.55 -3.35 -2.86
CA ASP A 82 0.45 -4.61 -2.11
C ASP A 82 0.03 -5.79 -3.00
N VAL A 83 0.54 -6.97 -2.68
CA VAL A 83 0.33 -8.19 -3.46
C VAL A 83 -0.57 -9.19 -2.72
N ASN A 84 -1.24 -10.07 -3.49
CA ASN A 84 -2.17 -11.06 -2.98
C ASN A 84 -3.39 -10.47 -2.26
N CYS A 85 -3.81 -9.28 -2.65
CA CYS A 85 -5.03 -8.67 -2.18
C CYS A 85 -6.25 -9.34 -2.78
N SER A 86 -7.38 -9.30 -2.10
CA SER A 86 -8.66 -9.81 -2.57
C SER A 86 -9.79 -8.87 -2.15
N VAL A 87 -10.88 -8.88 -2.88
CA VAL A 87 -12.13 -8.30 -2.38
C VAL A 87 -12.88 -9.37 -1.63
N TYR A 88 -13.25 -9.07 -0.40
CA TYR A 88 -14.09 -9.91 0.45
C TYR A 88 -15.48 -9.30 0.57
N ALA A 89 -16.51 -10.07 0.21
CA ALA A 89 -17.90 -9.64 0.30
C ALA A 89 -18.70 -10.60 1.18
N TYR A 90 -19.55 -10.06 2.04
CA TYR A 90 -20.40 -10.85 2.93
C TYR A 90 -21.65 -10.09 3.36
N PHE A 91 -22.69 -10.84 3.73
CA PHE A 91 -23.91 -10.30 4.33
C PHE A 91 -23.88 -10.43 5.85
N THR A 92 -24.24 -9.36 6.57
CA THR A 92 -24.21 -9.32 8.05
C THR A 92 -25.23 -10.24 8.71
N ASP A 93 -26.35 -10.51 8.04
CA ASP A 93 -27.45 -11.34 8.56
C ASP A 93 -27.44 -12.78 8.01
N ALA A 94 -26.31 -13.19 7.39
CA ALA A 94 -26.11 -14.53 6.89
C ALA A 94 -24.62 -14.92 6.97
N ASP A 95 -24.14 -15.36 8.13
CA ASP A 95 -22.72 -15.62 8.42
C ASP A 95 -22.05 -16.60 7.44
N SER A 96 -22.81 -17.46 6.77
CA SER A 96 -22.28 -18.40 5.75
C SER A 96 -22.24 -17.82 4.34
N CYS A 97 -22.79 -16.63 4.14
CA CYS A 97 -22.92 -15.99 2.82
C CYS A 97 -21.79 -15.00 2.58
N TYR A 98 -20.67 -15.50 2.11
CA TYR A 98 -19.50 -14.70 1.81
C TYR A 98 -18.70 -15.28 0.63
N ILE A 99 -17.90 -14.43 0.00
CA ILE A 99 -16.99 -14.80 -1.09
C ILE A 99 -15.72 -13.96 -1.07
N TYR A 100 -14.63 -14.54 -1.59
CA TYR A 100 -13.40 -13.81 -1.94
C TYR A 100 -13.23 -13.77 -3.46
N SER A 101 -12.77 -12.64 -3.97
CA SER A 101 -12.34 -12.55 -5.36
C SER A 101 -11.06 -13.35 -5.60
N ASN A 102 -10.71 -13.55 -6.87
CA ASN A 102 -9.35 -13.97 -7.20
C ASN A 102 -8.34 -12.96 -6.65
N PRO A 103 -7.16 -13.43 -6.18
CA PRO A 103 -6.10 -12.54 -5.72
C PRO A 103 -5.63 -11.61 -6.86
N PHE A 104 -5.31 -10.38 -6.50
CA PHE A 104 -4.72 -9.38 -7.40
C PHE A 104 -3.57 -8.64 -6.72
N THR A 105 -2.81 -7.89 -7.52
CA THR A 105 -1.85 -6.91 -7.03
C THR A 105 -2.48 -5.54 -7.12
N GLU A 106 -2.43 -4.77 -6.06
CA GLU A 106 -2.90 -3.39 -6.03
C GLU A 106 -2.16 -2.50 -7.03
N ARG A 107 -2.77 -1.38 -7.40
CA ARG A 107 -2.07 -0.35 -8.18
C ARG A 107 -1.01 0.30 -7.32
N ARG A 108 0.20 0.44 -7.85
CA ARG A 108 1.20 1.33 -7.25
C ARG A 108 0.99 2.72 -7.82
N CYS A 109 0.25 3.55 -7.10
CA CYS A 109 -0.09 4.91 -7.51
C CYS A 109 0.95 5.91 -7.02
N ILE A 110 1.66 5.58 -5.96
CA ILE A 110 2.75 6.40 -5.45
C ILE A 110 3.94 6.24 -6.41
N PRO A 111 4.49 7.34 -6.96
CA PRO A 111 5.74 7.26 -7.70
C PRO A 111 6.83 6.67 -6.80
N SER A 112 7.66 5.79 -7.36
CA SER A 112 8.86 5.32 -6.66
C SER A 112 9.76 6.50 -6.31
N CYS A 113 10.40 6.46 -5.15
CA CYS A 113 11.41 7.44 -4.78
C CYS A 113 12.51 7.48 -5.86
N GLU A 114 12.84 8.67 -6.31
CA GLU A 114 13.87 8.89 -7.32
C GLU A 114 14.92 9.85 -6.76
N ILE A 115 16.15 9.37 -6.64
CA ILE A 115 17.30 10.24 -6.33
C ILE A 115 17.73 10.91 -7.64
N ASN A 116 17.54 12.24 -7.72
CA ASN A 116 17.82 13.02 -8.92
C ASN A 116 19.29 13.40 -9.00
N GLU A 117 19.88 13.79 -7.87
CA GLU A 117 21.26 14.22 -7.80
C GLU A 117 21.86 13.81 -6.46
N PHE A 118 23.09 13.31 -6.50
CA PHE A 118 23.89 12.98 -5.34
C PHE A 118 25.32 13.49 -5.57
N SER A 119 25.65 14.61 -4.97
CA SER A 119 26.94 15.26 -5.10
C SER A 119 27.72 15.17 -3.80
N PHE A 120 29.05 15.18 -3.92
CA PHE A 120 29.93 15.29 -2.78
C PHE A 120 31.16 16.15 -3.10
N LYS A 121 31.70 16.77 -2.08
CA LYS A 121 32.87 17.60 -2.13
C LYS A 121 33.80 17.22 -0.97
N PHE A 122 35.07 17.07 -1.30
CA PHE A 122 36.10 16.95 -0.27
C PHE A 122 36.33 18.32 0.37
N ASP A 123 36.23 18.41 1.68
CA ASP A 123 36.39 19.67 2.41
C ASP A 123 37.77 19.81 3.01
N SER A 124 38.23 18.79 3.73
CA SER A 124 39.55 18.84 4.39
C SER A 124 40.07 17.46 4.79
N CYS A 125 41.34 17.42 5.18
CA CYS A 125 41.98 16.27 5.79
C CYS A 125 42.68 16.73 7.10
N GLY A 126 42.44 16.00 8.18
CA GLY A 126 43.03 16.31 9.47
C GLY A 126 43.14 15.07 10.34
N ASN A 127 44.28 14.87 11.03
CA ASN A 127 44.53 13.75 11.93
C ASN A 127 44.31 12.34 11.31
N ASN A 128 44.58 12.16 10.04
CA ASN A 128 44.31 10.98 9.21
C ASN A 128 42.83 10.73 8.92
N ASP A 129 41.97 11.70 9.15
CA ASP A 129 40.57 11.64 8.83
C ASP A 129 40.24 12.57 7.64
N LEU A 130 39.30 12.14 6.80
CA LEU A 130 38.73 12.92 5.70
C LEU A 130 37.38 13.47 6.11
N PHE A 131 37.07 14.64 5.57
CA PHE A 131 35.80 15.33 5.78
C PHE A 131 35.17 15.63 4.42
N TYR A 132 33.93 15.21 4.24
CA TYR A 132 33.17 15.46 3.04
C TYR A 132 31.85 16.12 3.37
N SER A 133 31.46 17.03 2.51
CA SER A 133 30.11 17.58 2.47
C SER A 133 29.48 17.34 1.11
N GLY A 134 28.17 17.40 1.04
CA GLY A 134 27.47 17.24 -0.21
C GLY A 134 25.99 17.58 -0.12
N GLU A 135 25.33 17.34 -1.21
CA GLU A 135 23.90 17.57 -1.34
C GLU A 135 23.26 16.35 -2.05
N ILE A 136 22.09 15.97 -1.58
CA ILE A 136 21.24 14.98 -2.23
C ILE A 136 19.88 15.60 -2.53
N SER A 137 19.44 15.46 -3.78
CA SER A 137 18.09 15.82 -4.19
C SER A 137 17.30 14.61 -4.66
N PHE A 138 16.03 14.61 -4.36
CA PHE A 138 15.14 13.50 -4.65
C PHE A 138 13.71 13.96 -4.85
N ASN A 139 12.93 13.12 -5.55
CA ASN A 139 11.49 13.26 -5.70
C ASN A 139 10.80 12.10 -4.97
N TYR A 140 9.60 12.33 -4.49
CA TYR A 140 8.73 11.32 -3.89
C TYR A 140 9.41 10.48 -2.80
N PRO A 141 9.99 11.11 -1.75
CA PRO A 141 10.57 10.36 -0.66
C PRO A 141 9.50 9.56 0.10
N PRO A 142 9.88 8.46 0.77
CA PRO A 142 8.96 7.73 1.62
C PRO A 142 8.31 8.63 2.67
N GLY A 143 7.06 8.35 3.03
CA GLY A 143 6.31 9.11 4.05
C GLY A 143 6.77 8.86 5.49
N PHE A 144 7.75 7.98 5.73
CA PHE A 144 8.33 7.63 7.03
C PHE A 144 9.71 7.00 6.84
N GLY A 145 10.37 6.65 7.94
CA GLY A 145 11.70 6.02 7.89
C GLY A 145 12.85 7.03 7.94
N LYS A 146 14.00 6.64 7.40
CA LYS A 146 15.24 7.41 7.45
C LYS A 146 15.91 7.44 6.06
N LEU A 147 16.50 8.59 5.73
CA LEU A 147 17.51 8.69 4.68
C LEU A 147 18.88 8.47 5.33
N ILE A 148 19.63 7.52 4.81
CA ILE A 148 20.99 7.21 5.27
C ILE A 148 21.96 7.51 4.15
N ILE A 149 22.99 8.29 4.45
CA ILE A 149 24.14 8.53 3.58
C ILE A 149 25.33 7.96 4.30
N GLU A 150 26.00 6.98 3.70
CA GLU A 150 27.12 6.31 4.34
C GLU A 150 28.26 5.99 3.37
N ASP A 151 29.47 5.87 3.93
CA ASP A 151 30.66 5.44 3.23
C ASP A 151 30.95 3.93 3.40
N CYS A 152 32.04 3.46 2.84
CA CYS A 152 32.45 2.07 2.95
C CYS A 152 32.99 1.67 4.32
N HIS A 153 33.32 2.61 5.21
CA HIS A 153 33.81 2.38 6.57
C HIS A 153 32.67 2.40 7.60
N GLY A 154 31.42 2.68 7.15
CA GLY A 154 30.26 2.77 8.01
C GLY A 154 30.08 4.12 8.71
N VAL A 155 30.85 5.13 8.31
CA VAL A 155 30.59 6.52 8.71
C VAL A 155 29.36 6.99 7.99
N LYS A 156 28.39 7.55 8.72
CA LYS A 156 27.08 7.89 8.14
C LYS A 156 26.49 9.16 8.73
N ASP A 157 25.72 9.84 7.89
CA ASP A 157 24.77 10.86 8.28
C ASP A 157 23.35 10.32 8.11
N VAL A 158 22.45 10.64 9.05
CA VAL A 158 21.11 10.05 9.15
C VAL A 158 20.07 11.13 9.33
N PHE A 159 19.13 11.19 8.42
CA PHE A 159 18.01 12.12 8.44
C PHE A 159 16.72 11.37 8.70
N GLU A 160 15.87 11.92 9.54
CA GLU A 160 14.55 11.36 9.84
C GLU A 160 13.44 12.12 9.12
N TYR A 161 12.35 11.44 8.82
CA TYR A 161 11.14 12.06 8.27
C TYR A 161 10.68 13.24 9.17
N PRO A 162 10.16 14.37 8.60
CA PRO A 162 9.89 14.59 7.17
C PRO A 162 11.11 15.02 6.35
N PHE A 163 11.17 14.54 5.10
CA PHE A 163 12.26 14.84 4.19
C PHE A 163 11.94 16.06 3.31
N ASN A 164 12.87 17.01 3.26
CA ASN A 164 12.78 18.17 2.36
C ASN A 164 13.96 18.12 1.38
N SER A 165 13.69 17.99 0.11
CA SER A 165 14.71 18.00 -0.94
C SER A 165 15.01 19.43 -1.43
N PRO A 166 16.28 19.82 -1.60
CA PRO A 166 17.48 19.04 -1.34
C PRO A 166 17.86 18.97 0.15
N ILE A 167 18.70 17.96 0.51
CA ILE A 167 19.30 17.83 1.85
C ILE A 167 20.80 17.99 1.73
N GLU A 168 21.37 18.87 2.56
CA GLU A 168 22.82 18.97 2.76
C GLU A 168 23.25 17.93 3.80
N TYR A 169 24.40 17.27 3.59
CA TYR A 169 24.96 16.29 4.50
C TYR A 169 26.43 16.50 4.74
N ASN A 170 26.92 15.98 5.88
CA ASN A 170 28.33 16.01 6.25
C ASN A 170 28.78 14.65 6.76
N LEU A 171 29.87 14.14 6.23
CA LEU A 171 30.53 12.93 6.72
C LEU A 171 31.88 13.30 7.31
N ASP A 172 31.98 13.13 8.61
CA ASP A 172 33.15 13.50 9.38
C ASP A 172 33.95 12.26 9.81
N SER A 173 35.26 12.42 9.94
CA SER A 173 36.15 11.38 10.49
C SER A 173 36.17 10.06 9.69
N ILE A 174 36.15 10.17 8.34
CA ILE A 174 36.36 9.03 7.46
C ILE A 174 37.84 8.67 7.44
N PRO A 175 38.25 7.42 7.71
CA PRO A 175 39.65 7.02 7.70
C PRO A 175 40.34 7.30 6.36
N ALA A 176 41.49 7.96 6.38
CA ALA A 176 42.31 8.26 5.20
C ALA A 176 43.30 7.11 4.93
N ASP A 177 42.80 5.90 4.64
CA ASP A 177 43.59 4.68 4.44
C ASP A 177 44.05 4.45 3.00
N GLY A 178 43.56 5.28 2.07
CA GLY A 178 43.89 5.19 0.64
C GLY A 178 43.06 4.16 -0.13
N GLU A 179 42.05 3.57 0.49
CA GLU A 179 41.12 2.65 -0.19
C GLU A 179 40.14 3.38 -1.11
N ASN A 180 39.72 2.69 -2.16
CA ASN A 180 38.65 3.21 -3.03
C ASN A 180 37.29 2.99 -2.38
N CYS A 181 36.72 4.07 -1.85
CA CYS A 181 35.46 4.08 -1.16
C CYS A 181 34.36 4.65 -2.03
N LYS A 182 33.14 4.13 -1.90
CA LYS A 182 31.94 4.67 -2.51
C LYS A 182 31.00 5.17 -1.44
N LEU A 183 30.48 6.37 -1.64
CA LEU A 183 29.34 6.85 -0.88
C LEU A 183 28.06 6.22 -1.46
N ARG A 184 27.13 5.90 -0.58
CA ARG A 184 25.79 5.46 -0.95
C ARG A 184 24.75 6.23 -0.14
N ALA A 185 23.61 6.47 -0.77
CA ALA A 185 22.45 7.07 -0.14
C ALA A 185 21.24 6.19 -0.39
N TYR A 186 20.43 5.96 0.61
CA TYR A 186 19.22 5.16 0.50
C TYR A 186 18.20 5.50 1.60
N PHE A 187 16.93 5.27 1.29
CA PHE A 187 15.86 5.33 2.28
C PHE A 187 15.63 3.95 2.87
N THR A 188 15.41 3.87 4.20
CA THR A 188 15.23 2.58 4.89
C THR A 188 13.91 1.90 4.54
N GLU A 189 12.91 2.68 4.12
CA GLU A 189 11.55 2.23 3.84
C GLU A 189 11.23 2.26 2.33
N ASP A 190 12.22 2.50 1.47
CA ASP A 190 12.05 2.34 0.03
C ASP A 190 12.32 0.89 -0.34
N LEU A 191 11.26 0.13 -0.54
CA LEU A 191 11.28 -1.30 -0.91
C LEU A 191 11.36 -1.54 -2.42
N SER A 192 11.73 -0.51 -3.22
CA SER A 192 11.82 -0.59 -4.69
C SER A 192 13.08 -1.31 -5.18
#